data_b3eed38f89fad86f92defbeb3e12238e
#
_entry.id   b3eed38f89fad86f92defbeb3e12238e
#
_cell.length_a   1.000
_cell.length_b   1.000
_cell.length_c   1.000
_cell.angle_alpha   90.00
_cell.angle_beta   90.00
_cell.angle_gamma   90.00
#
_symmetry.space_group_name_H-M   'P 1'
#
loop_
_entity.id
_entity.type
_entity.pdbx_description
1 polymer ?
#
loop_
_entity_poly.entity_id
_entity_poly.type
_entity_poly.pdbx_seq_one_letter_code
_entity_poly.pdbx_strand_id
1 'polypeptide(L)'
;MRQHHYPIILHFAQTHPLPPSAIISDFFLGWTHLLARDLHVPRLVFSPSGAYALSVSFTLWRDLPQNDNPDNPNSVVSFGELPNSPVYPWWQISNLFRHRPRETDWESIRNDFLFNHEAWGVVFNSFIDLESAYLNHMKKELGHERVWAVGPVLPLESGLTEPEERGGVSTVSCNDLTGWLDRLEDGSVVYVCFGSRTVLTTAEIEVLTAALELSGVHFVLSVRAPDERHVAEDCGKIPIGFIERVRGSGKGFVIEGWAPQLVILSHRAVGSFLTHCGWNSVLEGLVCGVVMLTWPMGADQYTNAKLLVDELGVAVRVGEGDVKVPEMGEFAEIIKGSLGRTKERVRVEELRDAALVAIKENGSSQKELDGLVKELIELRND
;
A
#
# COMPACT_ATOMS: atom_id res chain seq x y z
N MET A 1 2.93 5.12 -23.10
CA MET A 1 4.19 4.64 -22.47
C MET A 1 4.90 3.63 -23.39
N ARG A 2 4.32 2.48 -23.71
CA ARG A 2 4.91 1.44 -24.59
C ARG A 2 5.47 1.97 -25.90
N GLN A 3 4.70 2.72 -26.70
CA GLN A 3 5.10 3.19 -28.04
C GLN A 3 6.40 4.02 -28.05
N HIS A 4 6.67 4.77 -26.97
CA HIS A 4 7.88 5.60 -26.87
C HIS A 4 9.07 4.86 -26.26
N HIS A 5 8.85 4.09 -25.22
CA HIS A 5 9.94 3.47 -24.44
C HIS A 5 10.44 2.16 -25.04
N TYR A 6 9.55 1.37 -25.64
CA TYR A 6 9.89 0.06 -26.17
C TYR A 6 11.07 0.11 -27.18
N PRO A 7 11.02 0.88 -28.28
CA PRO A 7 12.10 0.89 -29.27
C PRO A 7 13.42 1.42 -28.69
N ILE A 8 13.35 2.37 -27.75
CA ILE A 8 14.54 2.96 -27.14
C ILE A 8 15.24 1.92 -26.25
N ILE A 9 14.47 1.22 -25.40
CA ILE A 9 15.03 0.22 -24.49
C ILE A 9 15.54 -1.00 -25.27
N LEU A 10 14.80 -1.44 -26.29
CA LEU A 10 15.22 -2.56 -27.15
C LEU A 10 16.55 -2.24 -27.83
N HIS A 11 16.67 -1.06 -28.47
CA HIS A 11 17.90 -0.64 -29.12
C HIS A 11 19.07 -0.55 -28.12
N PHE A 12 18.84 0.08 -26.96
CA PHE A 12 19.85 0.17 -25.91
C PHE A 12 20.34 -1.22 -25.48
N ALA A 13 19.42 -2.13 -25.17
CA ALA A 13 19.75 -3.47 -24.71
C ALA A 13 20.51 -4.31 -25.77
N GLN A 14 20.17 -4.14 -27.06
CA GLN A 14 20.83 -4.83 -28.17
C GLN A 14 22.22 -4.29 -28.50
N THR A 15 22.46 -3.01 -28.23
CA THR A 15 23.73 -2.33 -28.58
C THR A 15 24.67 -2.17 -27.39
N HIS A 16 24.19 -2.40 -26.19
CA HIS A 16 25.02 -2.29 -24.98
C HIS A 16 26.08 -3.41 -24.93
N PRO A 17 27.34 -3.10 -24.56
CA PRO A 17 28.42 -4.11 -24.50
C PRO A 17 28.14 -5.26 -23.53
N LEU A 18 27.31 -5.03 -22.53
CA LEU A 18 26.82 -6.02 -21.57
C LEU A 18 25.29 -6.08 -21.68
N PRO A 19 24.75 -6.99 -22.50
CA PRO A 19 23.31 -7.13 -22.64
C PRO A 19 22.68 -7.60 -21.33
N PRO A 20 21.41 -7.26 -21.05
CA PRO A 20 20.72 -7.71 -19.84
C PRO A 20 20.52 -9.23 -19.88
N SER A 21 20.67 -9.88 -18.72
CA SER A 21 20.38 -11.31 -18.55
C SER A 21 18.93 -11.57 -18.14
N ALA A 22 18.25 -10.55 -17.61
CA ALA A 22 16.84 -10.59 -17.21
C ALA A 22 16.24 -9.19 -17.22
N ILE A 23 14.91 -9.10 -17.21
CA ILE A 23 14.17 -7.86 -17.03
C ILE A 23 13.35 -7.99 -15.75
N ILE A 24 13.56 -7.07 -14.79
CA ILE A 24 12.67 -6.90 -13.64
C ILE A 24 11.80 -5.68 -13.90
N SER A 25 10.50 -5.82 -13.87
CA SER A 25 9.58 -4.72 -14.13
C SER A 25 8.38 -4.74 -13.20
N ASP A 26 7.85 -3.55 -12.93
CA ASP A 26 6.58 -3.38 -12.23
C ASP A 26 5.44 -4.10 -12.96
N PHE A 27 4.46 -4.62 -12.21
CA PHE A 27 3.33 -5.37 -12.77
C PHE A 27 2.42 -4.52 -13.70
N PHE A 28 2.42 -3.20 -13.56
CA PHE A 28 1.76 -2.29 -14.50
C PHE A 28 2.48 -2.17 -15.85
N LEU A 29 3.71 -2.67 -15.94
CA LEU A 29 4.52 -2.63 -17.16
C LEU A 29 4.50 -3.99 -17.88
N GLY A 30 3.35 -4.65 -17.96
CA GLY A 30 3.19 -5.97 -18.59
C GLY A 30 3.74 -6.03 -20.01
N TRP A 31 3.68 -4.93 -20.77
CA TRP A 31 4.26 -4.84 -22.11
C TRP A 31 5.77 -5.17 -22.17
N THR A 32 6.49 -5.10 -21.05
CA THR A 32 7.91 -5.50 -20.98
C THR A 32 8.10 -7.00 -21.17
N HIS A 33 7.05 -7.80 -21.10
CA HIS A 33 7.06 -9.21 -21.51
C HIS A 33 7.44 -9.36 -22.99
N LEU A 34 6.92 -8.50 -23.86
CA LEU A 34 7.26 -8.49 -25.29
C LEU A 34 8.71 -8.08 -25.51
N LEU A 35 9.22 -7.14 -24.71
CA LEU A 35 10.63 -6.72 -24.76
C LEU A 35 11.55 -7.87 -24.31
N ALA A 36 11.21 -8.58 -23.24
CA ALA A 36 11.96 -9.73 -22.76
C ALA A 36 12.01 -10.86 -23.80
N ARG A 37 10.88 -11.12 -24.47
CA ARG A 37 10.78 -12.08 -25.58
C ARG A 37 11.70 -11.70 -26.75
N ASP A 38 11.68 -10.43 -27.18
CA ASP A 38 12.50 -9.96 -28.32
C ASP A 38 14.01 -9.90 -27.99
N LEU A 39 14.36 -9.80 -26.70
CA LEU A 39 15.73 -9.89 -26.20
C LEU A 39 16.15 -11.32 -25.82
N HIS A 40 15.23 -12.29 -25.86
CA HIS A 40 15.45 -13.68 -25.44
C HIS A 40 15.93 -13.80 -23.98
N VAL A 41 15.39 -13.00 -23.07
CA VAL A 41 15.71 -13.01 -21.65
C VAL A 41 14.45 -13.23 -20.79
N PRO A 42 14.55 -13.82 -19.60
CA PRO A 42 13.42 -13.95 -18.70
C PRO A 42 12.93 -12.60 -18.18
N ARG A 43 11.62 -12.50 -17.97
CA ARG A 43 11.02 -11.36 -17.28
C ARG A 43 10.55 -11.76 -15.89
N LEU A 44 10.93 -10.97 -14.89
CA LEU A 44 10.40 -11.03 -13.55
C LEU A 44 9.43 -9.87 -13.33
N VAL A 45 8.32 -10.16 -12.69
CA VAL A 45 7.38 -9.15 -12.22
C VAL A 45 7.77 -8.74 -10.81
N PHE A 46 7.95 -7.46 -10.56
CA PHE A 46 7.97 -6.91 -9.21
C PHE A 46 6.58 -6.38 -8.87
N SER A 47 5.98 -6.89 -7.80
CA SER A 47 4.70 -6.39 -7.30
C SER A 47 4.92 -5.30 -6.24
N PRO A 48 4.48 -4.06 -6.48
CA PRO A 48 4.46 -3.00 -5.47
C PRO A 48 3.32 -3.17 -4.46
N SER A 49 2.49 -4.21 -4.63
CA SER A 49 1.38 -4.61 -3.76
C SER A 49 1.62 -5.99 -3.18
N GLY A 50 0.84 -6.37 -2.16
CA GLY A 50 0.90 -7.70 -1.56
C GLY A 50 0.43 -8.82 -2.51
N ALA A 51 0.75 -10.06 -2.13
CA ALA A 51 0.37 -11.25 -2.89
C ALA A 51 -1.16 -11.43 -2.93
N TYR A 52 -1.88 -11.07 -1.88
CA TYR A 52 -3.33 -11.08 -1.88
C TYR A 52 -3.92 -10.13 -2.93
N ALA A 53 -3.48 -8.88 -2.94
CA ALA A 53 -3.97 -7.89 -3.89
C ALA A 53 -3.63 -8.27 -5.35
N LEU A 54 -2.44 -8.85 -5.59
CA LEU A 54 -2.08 -9.32 -6.93
C LEU A 54 -2.92 -10.54 -7.34
N SER A 55 -3.21 -11.47 -6.43
CA SER A 55 -4.09 -12.63 -6.69
C SER A 55 -5.51 -12.18 -7.10
N VAL A 56 -6.08 -11.21 -6.36
CA VAL A 56 -7.37 -10.60 -6.74
C VAL A 56 -7.29 -9.95 -8.12
N SER A 57 -6.23 -9.21 -8.40
CA SER A 57 -6.01 -8.56 -9.69
C SER A 57 -5.89 -9.57 -10.83
N PHE A 58 -5.12 -10.64 -10.64
CA PHE A 58 -4.98 -11.71 -11.64
C PHE A 58 -6.31 -12.33 -11.98
N THR A 59 -7.07 -12.80 -10.99
CA THR A 59 -8.40 -13.38 -11.19
C THR A 59 -9.34 -12.39 -11.88
N LEU A 60 -9.32 -11.13 -11.48
CA LEU A 60 -10.16 -10.07 -12.04
C LEU A 60 -9.93 -9.90 -13.57
N TRP A 61 -8.67 -9.80 -14.00
CA TRP A 61 -8.33 -9.57 -15.40
C TRP A 61 -8.37 -10.85 -16.26
N ARG A 62 -8.21 -12.03 -15.66
CA ARG A 62 -8.37 -13.32 -16.31
C ARG A 62 -9.85 -13.63 -16.56
N ASP A 63 -10.67 -13.58 -15.52
CA ASP A 63 -12.04 -14.11 -15.52
C ASP A 63 -13.07 -13.07 -15.93
N LEU A 64 -12.74 -11.79 -15.87
CA LEU A 64 -13.61 -10.68 -16.27
C LEU A 64 -15.02 -10.76 -15.65
N PRO A 65 -15.14 -10.85 -14.33
CA PRO A 65 -16.46 -10.94 -13.70
C PRO A 65 -17.33 -9.77 -14.14
N GLN A 66 -18.60 -10.09 -14.43
CA GLN A 66 -19.57 -9.09 -14.83
C GLN A 66 -20.40 -8.65 -13.62
N ASN A 67 -20.86 -7.41 -13.65
CA ASN A 67 -21.90 -6.96 -12.74
C ASN A 67 -23.17 -6.71 -13.57
N ASP A 68 -24.15 -7.57 -13.41
CA ASP A 68 -25.43 -7.50 -14.13
C ASP A 68 -26.28 -6.30 -13.67
N ASN A 69 -25.97 -5.73 -12.52
CA ASN A 69 -26.66 -4.57 -11.97
C ASN A 69 -25.66 -3.58 -11.32
N PRO A 70 -24.92 -2.78 -12.13
CA PRO A 70 -23.90 -1.86 -11.65
C PRO A 70 -24.45 -0.75 -10.75
N ASP A 71 -25.74 -0.41 -10.86
CA ASP A 71 -26.38 0.60 -10.03
C ASP A 71 -26.81 0.07 -8.65
N ASN A 72 -26.71 -1.25 -8.42
CA ASN A 72 -27.02 -1.84 -7.12
C ASN A 72 -25.80 -1.73 -6.19
N PRO A 73 -25.86 -0.93 -5.12
CA PRO A 73 -24.75 -0.79 -4.17
C PRO A 73 -24.43 -2.11 -3.42
N ASN A 74 -25.37 -3.07 -3.42
CA ASN A 74 -25.19 -4.38 -2.81
C ASN A 74 -24.67 -5.45 -3.77
N SER A 75 -24.43 -5.10 -5.04
CA SER A 75 -23.83 -6.02 -6.00
C SER A 75 -22.40 -6.39 -5.57
N VAL A 76 -22.09 -7.67 -5.59
CA VAL A 76 -20.81 -8.21 -5.13
C VAL A 76 -20.10 -9.03 -6.18
N VAL A 77 -18.78 -9.11 -6.07
CA VAL A 77 -17.92 -10.02 -6.81
C VAL A 77 -17.28 -10.99 -5.84
N SER A 78 -17.36 -12.28 -6.14
CA SER A 78 -16.78 -13.35 -5.33
C SER A 78 -15.57 -13.96 -6.03
N PHE A 79 -14.52 -14.21 -5.26
CA PHE A 79 -13.26 -14.81 -5.72
C PHE A 79 -13.10 -16.19 -5.05
N GLY A 80 -13.93 -17.15 -5.45
CA GLY A 80 -14.04 -18.45 -4.80
C GLY A 80 -12.80 -19.34 -4.90
N GLU A 81 -11.90 -19.08 -5.85
CA GLU A 81 -10.65 -19.83 -6.04
C GLU A 81 -9.51 -19.31 -5.15
N LEU A 82 -9.62 -18.09 -4.64
CA LEU A 82 -8.63 -17.51 -3.75
C LEU A 82 -8.75 -18.07 -2.33
N PRO A 83 -7.67 -18.11 -1.55
CA PRO A 83 -7.73 -18.39 -0.12
C PRO A 83 -8.80 -17.54 0.56
N ASN A 84 -9.56 -18.14 1.49
CA ASN A 84 -10.67 -17.53 2.22
C ASN A 84 -11.85 -17.04 1.35
N SER A 85 -11.86 -17.30 0.05
CA SER A 85 -12.94 -16.99 -0.91
C SER A 85 -13.50 -15.55 -0.70
N PRO A 86 -12.67 -14.51 -0.84
CA PRO A 86 -13.08 -13.16 -0.53
C PRO A 86 -14.19 -12.65 -1.44
N VAL A 87 -15.05 -11.81 -0.87
CA VAL A 87 -16.16 -11.16 -1.57
C VAL A 87 -15.99 -9.65 -1.42
N TYR A 88 -16.20 -8.94 -2.52
CA TYR A 88 -16.13 -7.47 -2.55
C TYR A 88 -17.41 -6.87 -3.12
N PRO A 89 -17.93 -5.80 -2.53
CA PRO A 89 -18.90 -4.95 -3.21
C PRO A 89 -18.31 -4.45 -4.55
N TRP A 90 -19.14 -4.37 -5.58
CA TRP A 90 -18.67 -3.94 -6.90
C TRP A 90 -17.92 -2.60 -6.87
N TRP A 91 -18.34 -1.67 -6.04
CA TRP A 91 -17.73 -0.35 -5.92
C TRP A 91 -16.30 -0.37 -5.33
N GLN A 92 -15.91 -1.44 -4.64
CA GLN A 92 -14.53 -1.65 -4.15
C GLN A 92 -13.60 -2.24 -5.23
N ILE A 93 -14.14 -2.77 -6.32
CA ILE A 93 -13.33 -3.27 -7.43
C ILE A 93 -12.62 -2.10 -8.10
N SER A 94 -11.37 -2.32 -8.52
CA SER A 94 -10.52 -1.31 -9.14
C SER A 94 -11.25 -0.45 -10.17
N ASN A 95 -11.15 0.87 -10.04
CA ASN A 95 -11.72 1.83 -11.00
C ASN A 95 -11.21 1.59 -12.42
N LEU A 96 -9.94 1.17 -12.57
CA LEU A 96 -9.35 0.82 -13.85
C LEU A 96 -10.11 -0.33 -14.54
N PHE A 97 -10.62 -1.27 -13.76
CA PHE A 97 -11.43 -2.38 -14.27
C PHE A 97 -12.88 -1.98 -14.53
N ARG A 98 -13.51 -1.26 -13.60
CA ARG A 98 -14.94 -0.89 -13.66
C ARG A 98 -15.25 0.14 -14.75
N HIS A 99 -14.43 1.18 -14.88
CA HIS A 99 -14.58 2.24 -15.85
C HIS A 99 -13.75 1.93 -17.09
N ARG A 100 -14.22 0.94 -17.87
CA ARG A 100 -13.56 0.53 -19.10
C ARG A 100 -13.25 1.75 -19.98
N PRO A 101 -11.97 2.18 -20.09
CA PRO A 101 -11.62 3.21 -21.06
C PRO A 101 -11.97 2.75 -22.48
N ARG A 102 -11.73 3.57 -23.50
CA ARG A 102 -11.99 3.20 -24.89
C ARG A 102 -11.51 1.77 -25.18
N GLU A 103 -12.27 1.01 -25.93
CA GLU A 103 -12.12 -0.44 -26.14
C GLU A 103 -10.65 -0.87 -26.43
N THR A 104 -9.95 -0.11 -27.29
CA THR A 104 -8.53 -0.34 -27.64
C THR A 104 -7.57 -0.17 -26.46
N ASP A 105 -7.83 0.80 -25.58
CA ASP A 105 -6.98 1.08 -24.42
C ASP A 105 -7.20 0.01 -23.34
N TRP A 106 -8.46 -0.43 -23.18
CA TRP A 106 -8.81 -1.46 -22.21
C TRP A 106 -8.21 -2.83 -22.55
N GLU A 107 -8.24 -3.25 -23.83
CA GLU A 107 -7.59 -4.47 -24.27
C GLU A 107 -6.06 -4.43 -24.06
N SER A 108 -5.44 -3.28 -24.31
CA SER A 108 -4.01 -3.11 -24.05
C SER A 108 -3.70 -3.27 -22.55
N ILE A 109 -4.50 -2.65 -21.67
CA ILE A 109 -4.37 -2.77 -20.23
C ILE A 109 -4.57 -4.23 -19.79
N ARG A 110 -5.62 -4.89 -20.27
CA ARG A 110 -5.88 -6.29 -19.98
C ARG A 110 -4.70 -7.19 -20.38
N ASN A 111 -4.18 -7.00 -21.60
CA ASN A 111 -3.04 -7.77 -22.07
C ASN A 111 -1.80 -7.53 -21.20
N ASP A 112 -1.56 -6.30 -20.74
CA ASP A 112 -0.46 -6.00 -19.84
C ASP A 112 -0.61 -6.74 -18.49
N PHE A 113 -1.82 -6.87 -17.96
CA PHE A 113 -2.07 -7.68 -16.77
C PHE A 113 -1.91 -9.20 -17.06
N LEU A 114 -2.41 -9.69 -18.19
CA LEU A 114 -2.29 -11.11 -18.56
C LEU A 114 -0.82 -11.52 -18.80
N PHE A 115 0.02 -10.67 -19.36
CA PHE A 115 1.45 -10.92 -19.50
C PHE A 115 2.19 -11.14 -18.16
N ASN A 116 1.60 -10.75 -17.04
CA ASN A 116 2.17 -11.06 -15.74
C ASN A 116 2.04 -12.54 -15.37
N HIS A 117 1.02 -13.26 -15.89
CA HIS A 117 0.91 -14.70 -15.72
C HIS A 117 1.96 -15.49 -16.52
N GLU A 118 2.49 -14.89 -17.60
CA GLU A 118 3.53 -15.49 -18.44
C GLU A 118 4.95 -15.13 -17.96
N ALA A 119 5.06 -14.42 -16.83
CA ALA A 119 6.37 -14.03 -16.28
C ALA A 119 7.15 -15.26 -15.84
N TRP A 120 8.47 -15.21 -16.01
CA TRP A 120 9.37 -16.26 -15.52
C TRP A 120 9.34 -16.41 -14.01
N GLY A 121 9.07 -15.32 -13.27
CA GLY A 121 8.88 -15.32 -11.84
C GLY A 121 8.30 -14.01 -11.32
N VAL A 122 7.89 -14.02 -10.03
CA VAL A 122 7.27 -12.88 -9.36
C VAL A 122 7.96 -12.61 -8.03
N VAL A 123 8.27 -11.33 -7.79
CA VAL A 123 8.91 -10.85 -6.56
C VAL A 123 7.97 -9.90 -5.83
N PHE A 124 7.78 -10.16 -4.55
CA PHE A 124 6.91 -9.36 -3.67
C PHE A 124 7.73 -8.63 -2.60
N ASN A 125 7.43 -7.36 -2.39
CA ASN A 125 7.80 -6.68 -1.15
C ASN A 125 6.81 -7.09 -0.05
N SER A 126 6.97 -8.31 0.43
CA SER A 126 6.14 -8.97 1.45
C SER A 126 6.98 -10.01 2.19
N PHE A 127 6.43 -10.67 3.19
CA PHE A 127 7.10 -11.75 3.91
C PHE A 127 6.13 -12.90 4.23
N ILE A 128 6.67 -14.09 4.48
CA ILE A 128 5.88 -15.33 4.56
C ILE A 128 4.80 -15.27 5.65
N ASP A 129 5.13 -14.76 6.84
CA ASP A 129 4.18 -14.68 7.96
C ASP A 129 3.02 -13.72 7.70
N LEU A 130 3.16 -12.79 6.76
CA LEU A 130 2.12 -11.85 6.38
C LEU A 130 1.11 -12.47 5.40
N GLU A 131 1.60 -13.18 4.36
CA GLU A 131 0.77 -13.57 3.22
C GLU A 131 1.01 -15.01 2.72
N SER A 132 1.42 -15.96 3.59
CA SER A 132 1.79 -17.32 3.18
C SER A 132 0.74 -18.02 2.32
N ALA A 133 -0.55 -17.87 2.64
CA ALA A 133 -1.65 -18.48 1.89
C ALA A 133 -1.69 -17.97 0.44
N TYR A 134 -1.51 -16.67 0.25
CA TYR A 134 -1.55 -16.02 -1.08
C TYR A 134 -0.26 -16.24 -1.87
N LEU A 135 0.91 -16.28 -1.23
CA LEU A 135 2.17 -16.65 -1.87
C LEU A 135 2.10 -18.09 -2.42
N ASN A 136 1.55 -19.02 -1.63
CA ASN A 136 1.34 -20.40 -2.07
C ASN A 136 0.28 -20.52 -3.18
N HIS A 137 -0.77 -19.69 -3.11
CA HIS A 137 -1.77 -19.61 -4.18
C HIS A 137 -1.12 -19.12 -5.49
N MET A 138 -0.27 -18.08 -5.42
CA MET A 138 0.45 -17.57 -6.59
C MET A 138 1.35 -18.64 -7.25
N LYS A 139 2.10 -19.42 -6.46
CA LYS A 139 2.90 -20.53 -6.96
C LYS A 139 2.04 -21.55 -7.71
N LYS A 140 0.89 -21.91 -7.14
CA LYS A 140 -0.06 -22.84 -7.76
C LYS A 140 -0.66 -22.26 -9.05
N GLU A 141 -1.07 -21.00 -9.04
CA GLU A 141 -1.69 -20.33 -10.19
C GLU A 141 -0.72 -20.18 -11.35
N LEU A 142 0.53 -19.82 -11.08
CA LEU A 142 1.58 -19.67 -12.08
C LEU A 142 2.18 -21.01 -12.54
N GLY A 143 1.94 -22.08 -11.80
CA GLY A 143 2.45 -23.43 -12.10
C GLY A 143 3.95 -23.62 -11.89
N HIS A 144 4.58 -22.77 -11.07
CA HIS A 144 6.01 -22.87 -10.74
C HIS A 144 6.33 -22.24 -9.39
N GLU A 145 7.50 -22.59 -8.79
CA GLU A 145 7.94 -22.14 -7.47
C GLU A 145 8.62 -20.75 -7.46
N ARG A 146 8.84 -20.11 -8.60
CA ARG A 146 9.54 -18.82 -8.75
C ARG A 146 8.68 -17.64 -8.30
N VAL A 147 8.32 -17.66 -7.03
CA VAL A 147 7.56 -16.61 -6.32
C VAL A 147 8.30 -16.31 -5.02
N TRP A 148 8.87 -15.13 -4.92
CA TRP A 148 9.74 -14.74 -3.80
C TRP A 148 9.16 -13.59 -3.00
N ALA A 149 9.12 -13.74 -1.68
CA ALA A 149 8.74 -12.70 -0.73
C ALA A 149 10.00 -12.16 -0.05
N VAL A 150 10.54 -11.05 -0.55
CA VAL A 150 11.84 -10.51 -0.16
C VAL A 150 11.76 -9.34 0.84
N GLY A 151 10.55 -9.01 1.30
CA GLY A 151 10.30 -7.85 2.16
C GLY A 151 10.19 -8.16 3.65
N PRO A 152 9.89 -7.15 4.45
CA PRO A 152 9.70 -5.76 4.06
C PRO A 152 11.02 -5.07 3.67
N VAL A 153 11.07 -4.51 2.47
CA VAL A 153 12.24 -3.75 1.98
C VAL A 153 12.13 -2.32 2.51
N LEU A 154 12.69 -2.11 3.69
CA LEU A 154 12.69 -0.82 4.38
C LEU A 154 14.13 -0.48 4.83
N PRO A 155 14.52 0.81 4.90
CA PRO A 155 15.85 1.23 5.37
C PRO A 155 15.95 1.15 6.89
N LEU A 156 15.99 -0.07 7.44
CA LEU A 156 15.98 -0.31 8.89
C LEU A 156 17.34 -0.08 9.55
N GLU A 157 18.45 -0.14 8.80
CA GLU A 157 19.81 -0.06 9.33
C GLU A 157 20.43 1.34 9.31
N SER A 158 20.01 2.22 8.42
CA SER A 158 20.43 3.62 8.42
C SER A 158 19.60 4.38 9.44
N GLY A 159 19.98 4.34 10.71
CA GLY A 159 19.22 4.90 11.82
C GLY A 159 18.18 5.92 11.36
N LEU A 160 16.92 5.73 11.69
CA LEU A 160 15.71 6.47 11.24
C LEU A 160 15.81 8.01 11.36
N THR A 161 17.04 8.53 11.52
CA THR A 161 17.39 9.92 11.78
C THR A 161 17.67 10.75 10.52
N GLU A 162 17.83 10.13 9.35
CA GLU A 162 17.96 10.88 8.09
C GLU A 162 16.71 10.69 7.22
N PRO A 163 15.76 11.64 7.31
CA PRO A 163 14.49 11.58 6.57
C PRO A 163 14.62 11.98 5.10
N GLU A 164 15.83 12.12 4.60
CA GLU A 164 16.08 12.77 3.33
C GLU A 164 15.62 11.89 2.16
N GLU A 165 14.56 12.38 1.50
CA GLU A 165 14.21 12.08 0.10
C GLU A 165 13.46 10.79 -0.20
N ARG A 166 12.90 10.05 0.76
CA ARG A 166 12.06 8.90 0.42
C ARG A 166 10.70 9.35 -0.13
N GLY A 167 10.62 9.46 -1.45
CA GLY A 167 9.39 9.75 -2.18
C GLY A 167 8.97 11.22 -2.24
N GLY A 168 9.61 12.11 -1.47
CA GLY A 168 9.36 13.55 -1.47
C GLY A 168 10.12 14.31 -0.38
N VAL A 169 10.21 15.61 -0.54
CA VAL A 169 10.83 16.50 0.44
C VAL A 169 9.81 16.85 1.51
N SER A 170 10.16 16.67 2.79
CA SER A 170 9.30 17.05 3.90
C SER A 170 9.00 18.56 3.88
N THR A 171 7.73 18.91 4.08
CA THR A 171 7.29 20.32 4.18
C THR A 171 7.46 20.90 5.57
N VAL A 172 7.89 20.11 6.55
CA VAL A 172 8.13 20.52 7.92
C VAL A 172 9.53 20.11 8.37
N SER A 173 10.09 20.86 9.33
CA SER A 173 11.33 20.48 9.99
C SER A 173 11.13 19.21 10.80
N CYS A 174 11.97 18.18 10.54
CA CYS A 174 11.94 16.95 11.33
C CYS A 174 12.23 17.23 12.81
N ASN A 175 13.12 18.18 13.12
CA ASN A 175 13.45 18.55 14.50
C ASN A 175 12.25 19.17 15.23
N ASP A 176 11.43 19.99 14.56
CA ASP A 176 10.25 20.58 15.18
C ASP A 176 9.19 19.51 15.46
N LEU A 177 9.00 18.58 14.52
CA LEU A 177 8.06 17.48 14.65
C LEU A 177 8.49 16.51 15.76
N THR A 178 9.73 16.02 15.74
CA THR A 178 10.23 15.10 16.75
C THR A 178 10.30 15.78 18.12
N GLY A 179 10.72 17.05 18.19
CA GLY A 179 10.70 17.83 19.45
C GLY A 179 9.30 18.08 20.01
N TRP A 180 8.23 18.04 19.17
CA TRP A 180 6.85 18.03 19.65
C TRP A 180 6.46 16.64 20.16
N LEU A 181 6.78 15.57 19.42
CA LEU A 181 6.49 14.19 19.80
C LEU A 181 7.21 13.76 21.09
N ASP A 182 8.46 14.19 21.30
CA ASP A 182 9.28 13.87 22.48
C ASP A 182 8.65 14.28 23.80
N ARG A 183 7.79 15.29 23.79
CA ARG A 183 7.09 15.80 24.98
C ARG A 183 5.85 14.97 25.35
N LEU A 184 5.47 14.01 24.52
CA LEU A 184 4.25 13.22 24.68
C LEU A 184 4.56 11.83 25.24
N GLU A 185 3.56 11.22 25.86
CA GLU A 185 3.65 9.90 26.42
C GLU A 185 3.74 8.83 25.33
N ASP A 186 4.33 7.69 25.66
CA ASP A 186 4.45 6.55 24.75
C ASP A 186 3.06 6.06 24.30
N GLY A 187 2.92 5.85 22.98
CA GLY A 187 1.71 5.34 22.39
C GLY A 187 0.48 6.25 22.50
N SER A 188 0.65 7.55 22.78
CA SER A 188 -0.44 8.52 23.02
C SER A 188 -0.87 9.33 21.79
N VAL A 189 -0.20 9.13 20.64
CA VAL A 189 -0.42 9.91 19.42
C VAL A 189 -1.04 9.04 18.32
N VAL A 190 -2.02 9.58 17.61
CA VAL A 190 -2.55 9.01 16.37
C VAL A 190 -1.92 9.74 15.19
N TYR A 191 -1.23 9.03 14.32
CA TYR A 191 -0.80 9.55 13.02
C TYR A 191 -1.90 9.37 11.98
N VAL A 192 -2.12 10.36 11.12
CA VAL A 192 -3.16 10.37 10.09
C VAL A 192 -2.54 10.72 8.75
N CYS A 193 -2.62 9.81 7.76
CA CYS A 193 -2.12 10.05 6.41
C CYS A 193 -2.84 9.16 5.37
N PHE A 194 -3.34 9.79 4.31
CA PHE A 194 -4.02 9.12 3.19
C PHE A 194 -3.11 8.92 1.96
N GLY A 195 -1.79 8.94 2.17
CA GLY A 195 -0.79 8.73 1.12
C GLY A 195 -0.59 9.94 0.21
N SER A 196 0.16 9.73 -0.87
CA SER A 196 0.63 10.82 -1.75
C SER A 196 -0.34 11.20 -2.86
N ARG A 197 -1.43 10.45 -3.07
CA ARG A 197 -2.34 10.63 -4.21
C ARG A 197 -3.77 10.97 -3.83
N THR A 198 -4.19 10.63 -2.62
CA THR A 198 -5.56 10.84 -2.17
C THR A 198 -5.76 12.28 -1.71
N VAL A 199 -6.81 12.90 -2.21
CA VAL A 199 -7.38 14.16 -1.71
C VAL A 199 -8.77 13.83 -1.16
N LEU A 200 -9.00 14.13 0.11
CA LEU A 200 -10.29 13.88 0.75
C LEU A 200 -11.34 14.86 0.22
N THR A 201 -12.58 14.42 0.16
CA THR A 201 -13.74 15.30 -0.10
C THR A 201 -13.99 16.25 1.06
N THR A 202 -14.83 17.27 0.85
CA THR A 202 -15.23 18.21 1.91
C THR A 202 -15.86 17.47 3.09
N ALA A 203 -16.78 16.53 2.82
CA ALA A 203 -17.43 15.74 3.87
C ALA A 203 -16.45 14.87 4.66
N GLU A 204 -15.51 14.23 3.99
CA GLU A 204 -14.49 13.40 4.65
C GLU A 204 -13.55 14.22 5.54
N ILE A 205 -13.05 15.37 5.08
CA ILE A 205 -12.14 16.21 5.87
C ILE A 205 -12.85 16.88 7.05
N GLU A 206 -14.11 17.25 6.91
CA GLU A 206 -14.92 17.81 8.00
C GLU A 206 -15.16 16.77 9.10
N VAL A 207 -15.56 15.55 8.74
CA VAL A 207 -15.76 14.46 9.70
C VAL A 207 -14.45 14.08 10.38
N LEU A 208 -13.37 13.96 9.62
CA LEU A 208 -12.03 13.63 10.14
C LEU A 208 -11.55 14.65 11.17
N THR A 209 -11.58 15.93 10.80
CA THR A 209 -11.09 17.00 11.67
C THR A 209 -11.94 17.15 12.94
N ALA A 210 -13.26 17.03 12.80
CA ALA A 210 -14.18 17.07 13.94
C ALA A 210 -13.98 15.86 14.87
N ALA A 211 -13.78 14.64 14.34
CA ALA A 211 -13.52 13.46 15.15
C ALA A 211 -12.19 13.54 15.88
N LEU A 212 -11.13 14.09 15.25
CA LEU A 212 -9.84 14.32 15.90
C LEU A 212 -9.96 15.30 17.08
N GLU A 213 -10.67 16.43 16.90
CA GLU A 213 -10.92 17.38 18.01
C GLU A 213 -11.77 16.72 19.11
N LEU A 214 -12.84 16.00 18.76
CA LEU A 214 -13.75 15.37 19.72
C LEU A 214 -13.08 14.24 20.52
N SER A 215 -12.17 13.49 19.90
CA SER A 215 -11.44 12.39 20.57
C SER A 215 -10.56 12.88 21.73
N GLY A 216 -10.11 14.13 21.68
CA GLY A 216 -9.24 14.74 22.67
C GLY A 216 -7.83 14.15 22.74
N VAL A 217 -7.46 13.23 21.84
CA VAL A 217 -6.12 12.63 21.78
C VAL A 217 -5.10 13.56 21.10
N HIS A 218 -3.82 13.27 21.25
CA HIS A 218 -2.79 13.92 20.44
C HIS A 218 -2.74 13.31 19.06
N PHE A 219 -2.50 14.11 18.01
CA PHE A 219 -2.43 13.61 16.65
C PHE A 219 -1.40 14.36 15.79
N VAL A 220 -0.86 13.67 14.80
CA VAL A 220 -0.16 14.25 13.66
C VAL A 220 -1.05 14.05 12.44
N LEU A 221 -1.49 15.12 11.80
CA LEU A 221 -2.33 15.09 10.61
C LEU A 221 -1.52 15.53 9.40
N SER A 222 -1.29 14.62 8.45
CA SER A 222 -0.72 14.92 7.15
C SER A 222 -1.83 14.93 6.10
N VAL A 223 -2.07 16.07 5.51
CA VAL A 223 -3.05 16.28 4.44
C VAL A 223 -2.37 16.84 3.21
N ARG A 224 -2.85 16.41 2.05
CA ARG A 224 -2.42 16.96 0.79
C ARG A 224 -3.35 18.07 0.35
N ALA A 225 -2.78 19.23 0.00
CA ALA A 225 -3.54 20.27 -0.67
C ALA A 225 -3.93 19.79 -2.10
N PRO A 226 -5.14 20.11 -2.57
CA PRO A 226 -5.53 19.88 -3.95
C PRO A 226 -4.56 20.55 -4.91
N ASP A 227 -4.10 19.82 -5.93
CA ASP A 227 -3.31 20.41 -7.03
C ASP A 227 -4.14 20.45 -8.33
N GLU A 228 -3.61 21.07 -9.39
CA GLU A 228 -4.31 21.26 -10.68
C GLU A 228 -4.77 19.94 -11.34
N ARG A 229 -4.25 18.80 -10.92
CA ARG A 229 -4.65 17.46 -11.40
C ARG A 229 -5.88 16.92 -10.67
N HIS A 230 -6.22 17.51 -9.54
CA HIS A 230 -7.36 17.14 -8.69
C HIS A 230 -8.50 18.15 -8.88
N VAL A 231 -8.88 18.41 -10.13
CA VAL A 231 -10.00 19.28 -10.49
C VAL A 231 -11.34 18.54 -10.30
N ALA A 232 -11.43 17.64 -9.32
CA ALA A 232 -12.72 17.12 -8.91
C ALA A 232 -13.50 18.25 -8.23
N GLU A 233 -14.78 18.35 -8.53
CA GLU A 233 -15.68 19.43 -8.07
C GLU A 233 -15.80 19.54 -6.54
N ASP A 234 -15.37 18.50 -5.79
CA ASP A 234 -15.39 18.44 -4.33
C ASP A 234 -14.02 18.00 -3.77
N CYS A 235 -13.07 18.94 -3.70
CA CYS A 235 -11.81 18.76 -2.98
C CYS A 235 -11.88 19.44 -1.62
N GLY A 236 -11.87 18.65 -0.56
CA GLY A 236 -11.94 19.12 0.82
C GLY A 236 -10.72 19.97 1.19
N LYS A 237 -10.99 21.08 1.87
CA LYS A 237 -9.98 21.90 2.51
C LYS A 237 -10.10 21.77 4.01
N ILE A 238 -8.98 21.90 4.70
CA ILE A 238 -9.00 21.97 6.16
C ILE A 238 -9.98 23.09 6.59
N PRO A 239 -10.93 22.79 7.50
CA PRO A 239 -11.91 23.77 7.96
C PRO A 239 -11.25 25.02 8.53
N ILE A 240 -11.84 26.18 8.24
CA ILE A 240 -11.34 27.49 8.71
C ILE A 240 -11.23 27.48 10.23
N GLY A 241 -10.07 27.94 10.75
CA GLY A 241 -9.80 28.01 12.19
C GLY A 241 -9.37 26.69 12.83
N PHE A 242 -9.39 25.55 12.11
CA PHE A 242 -8.97 24.25 12.67
C PHE A 242 -7.49 24.29 13.08
N ILE A 243 -6.60 24.75 12.22
CA ILE A 243 -5.15 24.79 12.50
C ILE A 243 -4.86 25.69 13.71
N GLU A 244 -5.54 26.85 13.83
CA GLU A 244 -5.40 27.76 14.96
C GLU A 244 -5.89 27.12 16.27
N ARG A 245 -7.02 26.43 16.27
CA ARG A 245 -7.51 25.68 17.44
C ARG A 245 -6.56 24.56 17.86
N VAL A 246 -6.06 23.80 16.88
CA VAL A 246 -5.10 22.71 17.13
C VAL A 246 -3.80 23.25 17.74
N ARG A 247 -3.25 24.34 17.19
CA ARG A 247 -2.07 25.03 17.77
C ARG A 247 -2.34 25.55 19.17
N GLY A 248 -3.49 26.20 19.37
CA GLY A 248 -3.88 26.77 20.67
C GLY A 248 -4.07 25.71 21.77
N SER A 249 -4.58 24.54 21.41
CA SER A 249 -4.76 23.42 22.34
C SER A 249 -3.47 22.63 22.61
N GLY A 250 -2.47 22.71 21.72
CA GLY A 250 -1.27 21.87 21.74
C GLY A 250 -1.52 20.38 21.46
N LYS A 251 -2.76 20.02 21.04
CA LYS A 251 -3.19 18.63 20.84
C LYS A 251 -2.77 18.02 19.51
N GLY A 252 -2.39 18.82 18.52
CA GLY A 252 -2.07 18.26 17.21
C GLY A 252 -0.94 18.99 16.50
N PHE A 253 -0.36 18.28 15.54
CA PHE A 253 0.64 18.79 14.61
C PHE A 253 0.10 18.57 13.19
N VAL A 254 -0.13 19.66 12.44
CA VAL A 254 -0.69 19.60 11.08
C VAL A 254 0.42 19.85 10.06
N ILE A 255 0.52 18.92 9.09
CA ILE A 255 1.48 18.95 7.99
C ILE A 255 0.69 19.08 6.69
N GLU A 256 0.81 20.21 6.01
CA GLU A 256 0.24 20.41 4.68
C GLU A 256 1.29 20.06 3.62
N GLY A 257 1.20 18.85 3.08
CA GLY A 257 2.14 18.34 2.08
C GLY A 257 2.80 17.03 2.47
N TRP A 258 4.08 16.89 2.15
CA TRP A 258 4.84 15.65 2.38
C TRP A 258 5.28 15.52 3.83
N ALA A 259 4.94 14.40 4.46
CA ALA A 259 5.32 14.07 5.83
C ALA A 259 6.43 12.99 5.86
N PRO A 260 7.39 13.06 6.79
CA PRO A 260 8.40 12.02 6.99
C PRO A 260 7.78 10.81 7.70
N GLN A 261 6.95 10.03 6.99
CA GLN A 261 6.06 9.00 7.54
C GLN A 261 6.78 7.99 8.43
N LEU A 262 7.93 7.48 7.97
CA LEU A 262 8.66 6.46 8.73
C LEU A 262 9.25 7.02 10.04
N VAL A 263 9.71 8.29 10.04
CA VAL A 263 10.16 8.97 11.26
C VAL A 263 9.01 9.11 12.25
N ILE A 264 7.82 9.46 11.77
CA ILE A 264 6.63 9.60 12.61
C ILE A 264 6.24 8.22 13.18
N LEU A 265 6.07 7.22 12.32
CA LEU A 265 5.60 5.88 12.72
C LEU A 265 6.56 5.18 13.69
N SER A 266 7.88 5.40 13.55
CA SER A 266 8.89 4.80 14.43
C SER A 266 9.04 5.52 15.78
N HIS A 267 8.41 6.68 15.93
CA HIS A 267 8.52 7.44 17.17
C HIS A 267 7.70 6.79 18.30
N ARG A 268 8.30 6.65 19.51
CA ARG A 268 7.68 5.99 20.67
C ARG A 268 6.30 6.54 21.04
N ALA A 269 6.05 7.83 20.83
CA ALA A 269 4.76 8.45 21.15
C ALA A 269 3.62 8.03 20.22
N VAL A 270 3.92 7.50 19.01
CA VAL A 270 2.90 7.13 18.04
C VAL A 270 2.33 5.73 18.37
N GLY A 271 1.05 5.70 18.69
CA GLY A 271 0.35 4.48 19.06
C GLY A 271 -0.53 3.91 17.95
N SER A 272 -1.09 4.75 17.09
CA SER A 272 -1.99 4.30 16.02
C SER A 272 -1.77 5.08 14.74
N PHE A 273 -2.18 4.48 13.63
CA PHE A 273 -2.03 5.03 12.29
C PHE A 273 -3.35 4.95 11.51
N LEU A 274 -4.04 6.07 11.35
CA LEU A 274 -5.17 6.16 10.42
C LEU A 274 -4.63 6.27 8.99
N THR A 275 -4.90 5.25 8.20
CA THR A 275 -4.30 5.08 6.88
C THR A 275 -5.30 4.69 5.80
N HIS A 276 -5.02 5.10 4.56
CA HIS A 276 -5.71 4.61 3.37
C HIS A 276 -5.35 3.15 3.01
N CYS A 277 -4.44 2.50 3.73
CA CYS A 277 -3.99 1.13 3.49
C CYS A 277 -3.25 0.89 2.15
N GLY A 278 -2.58 1.91 1.58
CA GLY A 278 -1.61 1.67 0.51
C GLY A 278 -0.47 0.78 1.01
N TRP A 279 0.02 -0.15 0.15
CA TRP A 279 0.89 -1.24 0.59
C TRP A 279 2.15 -0.80 1.34
N ASN A 280 2.83 0.27 0.87
CA ASN A 280 4.00 0.80 1.60
C ASN A 280 3.62 1.26 3.01
N SER A 281 2.48 1.96 3.15
CA SER A 281 1.99 2.40 4.47
C SER A 281 1.62 1.23 5.37
N VAL A 282 1.10 0.15 4.80
CA VAL A 282 0.84 -1.11 5.53
C VAL A 282 2.14 -1.68 6.08
N LEU A 283 3.16 -1.87 5.24
CA LEU A 283 4.45 -2.41 5.66
C LEU A 283 5.15 -1.52 6.69
N GLU A 284 5.14 -0.20 6.49
CA GLU A 284 5.71 0.75 7.44
C GLU A 284 4.98 0.72 8.79
N GLY A 285 3.66 0.69 8.80
CA GLY A 285 2.85 0.56 10.02
C GLY A 285 3.12 -0.75 10.77
N LEU A 286 3.20 -1.87 10.04
CA LEU A 286 3.49 -3.20 10.62
C LEU A 286 4.88 -3.24 11.25
N VAL A 287 5.91 -2.79 10.54
CA VAL A 287 7.30 -2.81 11.04
C VAL A 287 7.49 -1.88 12.23
N CYS A 288 6.75 -0.79 12.31
CA CYS A 288 6.74 0.09 13.48
C CYS A 288 5.85 -0.42 14.63
N GLY A 289 5.07 -1.47 14.42
CA GLY A 289 4.21 -2.09 15.45
C GLY A 289 3.05 -1.19 15.88
N VAL A 290 2.54 -0.33 14.99
CA VAL A 290 1.43 0.57 15.29
C VAL A 290 0.10 -0.03 14.82
N VAL A 291 -0.94 0.12 15.64
CA VAL A 291 -2.30 -0.33 15.28
C VAL A 291 -2.82 0.53 14.12
N MET A 292 -3.24 -0.11 13.03
CA MET A 292 -3.78 0.62 11.89
C MET A 292 -5.30 0.81 12.01
N LEU A 293 -5.74 2.03 11.73
CA LEU A 293 -7.14 2.41 11.54
C LEU A 293 -7.38 2.52 10.04
N THR A 294 -8.18 1.62 9.47
CA THR A 294 -8.28 1.49 8.02
C THR A 294 -9.41 2.33 7.44
N TRP A 295 -9.07 3.17 6.47
CA TRP A 295 -10.03 3.90 5.64
C TRP A 295 -9.54 3.89 4.18
N PRO A 296 -9.69 2.74 3.47
CA PRO A 296 -9.26 2.59 2.09
C PRO A 296 -10.08 3.46 1.14
N MET A 297 -9.42 4.06 0.14
CA MET A 297 -10.00 5.01 -0.81
C MET A 297 -10.07 4.46 -2.24
N GLY A 298 -9.32 3.41 -2.58
CA GLY A 298 -9.29 2.85 -3.94
C GLY A 298 -8.16 1.85 -4.17
N ALA A 299 -7.96 1.44 -5.42
CA ALA A 299 -6.91 0.55 -5.87
C ALA A 299 -6.87 -0.78 -5.06
N ASP A 300 -5.70 -1.21 -4.60
CA ASP A 300 -5.47 -2.39 -3.76
C ASP A 300 -5.82 -2.17 -2.28
N GLN A 301 -6.16 -0.95 -1.90
CA GLN A 301 -6.32 -0.56 -0.49
C GLN A 301 -7.47 -1.30 0.20
N TYR A 302 -8.58 -1.60 -0.51
CA TYR A 302 -9.68 -2.40 0.04
C TYR A 302 -9.25 -3.83 0.34
N THR A 303 -8.44 -4.42 -0.52
CA THR A 303 -7.87 -5.76 -0.31
C THR A 303 -6.90 -5.76 0.85
N ASN A 304 -6.02 -4.77 0.92
CA ASN A 304 -5.06 -4.61 2.02
C ASN A 304 -5.79 -4.39 3.37
N ALA A 305 -6.84 -3.56 3.40
CA ALA A 305 -7.65 -3.35 4.60
C ALA A 305 -8.35 -4.65 5.04
N LYS A 306 -8.86 -5.44 4.08
CA LYS A 306 -9.47 -6.73 4.36
C LYS A 306 -8.47 -7.72 4.95
N LEU A 307 -7.26 -7.80 4.41
CA LEU A 307 -6.18 -8.60 4.97
C LEU A 307 -5.89 -8.22 6.43
N LEU A 308 -5.71 -6.94 6.70
CA LEU A 308 -5.32 -6.43 8.02
C LEU A 308 -6.41 -6.63 9.08
N VAL A 309 -7.67 -6.39 8.72
CA VAL A 309 -8.81 -6.44 9.66
C VAL A 309 -9.36 -7.84 9.78
N ASP A 310 -9.74 -8.46 8.64
CA ASP A 310 -10.55 -9.66 8.64
C ASP A 310 -9.71 -10.94 8.81
N GLU A 311 -8.47 -10.95 8.32
CA GLU A 311 -7.63 -12.14 8.33
C GLU A 311 -6.55 -12.10 9.40
N LEU A 312 -5.86 -10.97 9.57
CA LEU A 312 -4.75 -10.85 10.50
C LEU A 312 -5.14 -10.29 11.87
N GLY A 313 -6.22 -9.52 11.96
CA GLY A 313 -6.67 -8.91 13.20
C GLY A 313 -5.69 -7.89 13.79
N VAL A 314 -4.94 -7.17 12.95
CA VAL A 314 -3.95 -6.16 13.34
C VAL A 314 -4.43 -4.73 13.16
N ALA A 315 -5.66 -4.55 12.70
CA ALA A 315 -6.24 -3.25 12.37
C ALA A 315 -7.72 -3.16 12.74
N VAL A 316 -8.22 -1.94 12.80
CA VAL A 316 -9.63 -1.62 13.05
C VAL A 316 -10.21 -0.89 11.84
N ARG A 317 -11.36 -1.32 11.33
CA ARG A 317 -12.05 -0.65 10.22
C ARG A 317 -12.72 0.63 10.72
N VAL A 318 -12.47 1.73 10.02
CA VAL A 318 -13.03 3.06 10.30
C VAL A 318 -14.01 3.46 9.23
N GLY A 319 -13.60 3.44 7.98
CA GLY A 319 -14.40 3.83 6.83
C GLY A 319 -14.04 3.02 5.59
N GLU A 320 -14.78 3.25 4.49
CA GLU A 320 -14.53 2.61 3.19
C GLU A 320 -14.92 3.57 2.07
N GLY A 321 -13.93 4.29 1.53
CA GLY A 321 -14.14 5.30 0.48
C GLY A 321 -15.08 6.42 0.93
N ASP A 322 -15.71 7.04 -0.05
CA ASP A 322 -16.81 8.01 0.10
C ASP A 322 -18.18 7.36 0.37
N VAL A 323 -18.27 6.04 0.15
CA VAL A 323 -19.52 5.26 0.33
C VAL A 323 -19.84 5.03 1.80
N LYS A 324 -18.82 4.83 2.63
CA LYS A 324 -18.96 4.58 4.07
C LYS A 324 -18.09 5.53 4.88
N VAL A 325 -18.45 6.81 4.85
CA VAL A 325 -17.85 7.82 5.72
C VAL A 325 -18.32 7.54 7.16
N PRO A 326 -17.40 7.44 8.15
CA PRO A 326 -17.76 7.13 9.52
C PRO A 326 -18.61 8.24 10.15
N GLU A 327 -19.47 7.87 11.10
CA GLU A 327 -20.14 8.85 11.95
C GLU A 327 -19.12 9.46 12.93
N MET A 328 -19.17 10.79 13.10
CA MET A 328 -18.15 11.56 13.84
C MET A 328 -17.91 11.07 15.27
N GLY A 329 -18.98 10.78 16.03
CA GLY A 329 -18.86 10.34 17.42
C GLY A 329 -18.26 8.95 17.53
N GLU A 330 -18.73 8.01 16.71
CA GLU A 330 -18.17 6.66 16.61
C GLU A 330 -16.70 6.70 16.22
N PHE A 331 -16.35 7.54 15.24
CA PHE A 331 -14.99 7.71 14.78
C PHE A 331 -14.06 8.26 15.89
N ALA A 332 -14.51 9.24 16.65
CA ALA A 332 -13.76 9.77 17.79
C ALA A 332 -13.49 8.70 18.85
N GLU A 333 -14.45 7.85 19.15
CA GLU A 333 -14.29 6.73 20.11
C GLU A 333 -13.34 5.66 19.57
N ILE A 334 -13.39 5.32 18.26
CA ILE A 334 -12.43 4.40 17.63
C ILE A 334 -11.00 4.97 17.73
N ILE A 335 -10.81 6.25 17.40
CA ILE A 335 -9.51 6.93 17.51
C ILE A 335 -8.98 6.81 18.94
N LYS A 336 -9.79 7.17 19.93
CA LYS A 336 -9.41 7.13 21.34
C LYS A 336 -9.10 5.71 21.82
N GLY A 337 -9.96 4.74 21.46
CA GLY A 337 -9.82 3.34 21.86
C GLY A 337 -8.58 2.65 21.26
N SER A 338 -8.09 3.12 20.11
CA SER A 338 -6.95 2.53 19.40
C SER A 338 -5.61 2.70 20.13
N LEU A 339 -5.50 3.69 21.02
CA LEU A 339 -4.26 3.99 21.76
C LEU A 339 -4.07 3.09 22.99
N GLY A 340 -5.07 2.33 23.36
CA GLY A 340 -5.00 1.39 24.49
C GLY A 340 -4.27 0.08 24.17
N ARG A 341 -4.19 -0.80 25.18
CA ARG A 341 -3.69 -2.16 24.99
C ARG A 341 -4.83 -3.04 24.46
N THR A 342 -5.04 -3.02 23.17
CA THR A 342 -6.06 -3.80 22.47
C THR A 342 -5.51 -5.15 21.99
N LYS A 343 -6.40 -6.05 21.53
CA LYS A 343 -5.99 -7.31 20.90
C LYS A 343 -5.21 -7.06 19.57
N GLU A 344 -5.59 -6.01 18.84
CA GLU A 344 -4.92 -5.60 17.61
C GLU A 344 -3.48 -5.15 17.91
N ARG A 345 -3.25 -4.46 19.04
CA ARG A 345 -1.92 -4.06 19.51
C ARG A 345 -1.02 -5.26 19.73
N VAL A 346 -1.48 -6.23 20.48
CA VAL A 346 -0.71 -7.46 20.74
C VAL A 346 -0.37 -8.15 19.43
N ARG A 347 -1.37 -8.26 18.54
CA ARG A 347 -1.21 -8.96 17.28
C ARG A 347 -0.25 -8.25 16.29
N VAL A 348 -0.30 -6.91 16.21
CA VAL A 348 0.62 -6.16 15.35
C VAL A 348 2.06 -6.21 15.87
N GLU A 349 2.25 -6.23 17.20
CA GLU A 349 3.56 -6.42 17.80
C GLU A 349 4.16 -7.79 17.46
N GLU A 350 3.38 -8.87 17.52
CA GLU A 350 3.79 -10.21 17.07
C GLU A 350 4.21 -10.21 15.59
N LEU A 351 3.42 -9.58 14.74
CA LEU A 351 3.68 -9.52 13.30
C LEU A 351 4.88 -8.63 12.95
N ARG A 352 5.08 -7.53 13.71
CA ARG A 352 6.32 -6.72 13.63
C ARG A 352 7.54 -7.57 13.91
N ASP A 353 7.52 -8.34 15.01
CA ASP A 353 8.65 -9.16 15.41
C ASP A 353 8.95 -10.24 14.36
N ALA A 354 7.91 -10.85 13.76
CA ALA A 354 8.06 -11.77 12.62
C ALA A 354 8.68 -11.08 11.41
N ALA A 355 8.22 -9.87 11.04
CA ALA A 355 8.78 -9.09 9.94
C ALA A 355 10.28 -8.77 10.14
N LEU A 356 10.66 -8.35 11.36
CA LEU A 356 12.04 -8.06 11.70
C LEU A 356 12.94 -9.31 11.71
N VAL A 357 12.38 -10.47 12.07
CA VAL A 357 13.10 -11.77 11.97
C VAL A 357 13.26 -12.18 10.51
N ALA A 358 12.25 -11.99 9.67
CA ALA A 358 12.26 -12.41 8.27
C ALA A 358 13.41 -11.79 7.47
N ILE A 359 13.77 -10.53 7.74
CA ILE A 359 14.82 -9.80 7.01
C ILE A 359 16.23 -9.94 7.60
N LYS A 360 16.38 -10.55 8.79
CA LYS A 360 17.70 -10.81 9.39
C LYS A 360 18.46 -11.89 8.62
N GLU A 361 19.75 -11.97 8.86
CA GLU A 361 20.59 -13.07 8.38
C GLU A 361 19.95 -14.42 8.71
N ASN A 362 19.81 -15.29 7.71
CA ASN A 362 19.08 -16.57 7.78
C ASN A 362 17.55 -16.46 8.00
N GLY A 363 16.96 -15.29 7.95
CA GLY A 363 15.51 -15.10 7.95
C GLY A 363 14.86 -15.58 6.65
N SER A 364 13.53 -15.67 6.66
CA SER A 364 12.77 -16.17 5.50
C SER A 364 12.95 -15.27 4.26
N SER A 365 12.80 -13.96 4.41
CA SER A 365 12.96 -13.01 3.30
C SER A 365 14.38 -12.93 2.77
N GLN A 366 15.39 -13.06 3.65
CA GLN A 366 16.78 -13.12 3.22
C GLN A 366 17.04 -14.38 2.38
N LYS A 367 16.52 -15.54 2.80
CA LYS A 367 16.63 -16.79 2.04
C LYS A 367 15.94 -16.74 0.68
N GLU A 368 14.76 -16.11 0.63
CA GLU A 368 14.04 -15.88 -0.62
C GLU A 368 14.84 -14.97 -1.58
N LEU A 369 15.46 -13.92 -1.05
CA LEU A 369 16.34 -13.04 -1.83
C LEU A 369 17.59 -13.77 -2.33
N ASP A 370 18.25 -14.56 -1.48
CA ASP A 370 19.42 -15.35 -1.86
C ASP A 370 19.05 -16.40 -2.93
N GLY A 371 17.87 -17.02 -2.81
CA GLY A 371 17.32 -17.93 -3.82
C GLY A 371 17.10 -17.25 -5.16
N LEU A 372 16.47 -16.08 -5.15
CA LEU A 372 16.29 -15.27 -6.35
C LEU A 372 17.63 -14.92 -7.02
N VAL A 373 18.58 -14.42 -6.22
CA VAL A 373 19.92 -14.06 -6.74
C VAL A 373 20.62 -15.27 -7.34
N LYS A 374 20.54 -16.41 -6.70
CA LYS A 374 21.14 -17.67 -7.21
C LYS A 374 20.54 -18.04 -8.57
N GLU A 375 19.21 -18.07 -8.71
CA GLU A 375 18.57 -18.39 -9.99
C GLU A 375 18.93 -17.39 -11.09
N LEU A 376 19.04 -16.08 -10.76
CA LEU A 376 19.48 -15.06 -11.73
C LEU A 376 20.94 -15.22 -12.16
N ILE A 377 21.83 -15.70 -11.28
CA ILE A 377 23.22 -16.01 -11.62
C ILE A 377 23.29 -17.23 -12.55
N GLU A 378 22.48 -18.26 -12.29
CA GLU A 378 22.41 -19.45 -13.11
C GLU A 378 21.98 -19.12 -14.57
N LEU A 379 20.97 -18.25 -14.72
CA LEU A 379 20.54 -17.76 -16.06
C LEU A 379 21.62 -17.06 -16.88
N ARG A 380 22.64 -16.51 -16.23
CA ARG A 380 23.75 -15.82 -16.91
C ARG A 380 24.80 -16.79 -17.44
N ASN A 381 24.82 -18.02 -16.88
CA ASN A 381 25.84 -19.03 -17.20
C ASN A 381 25.35 -20.02 -18.27
N ASP A 382 24.05 -20.04 -18.55
CA ASP A 382 23.41 -20.78 -19.64
C ASP A 382 23.33 -19.92 -20.92
#